data_e8080240e470eac73b84681f4f04f3c9
#
_entry.id   e8080240e470eac73b84681f4f04f3c9
#
_cell.length_a   1.000
_cell.length_b   1.000
_cell.length_c   1.000
_cell.angle_alpha   90.00
_cell.angle_beta   90.00
_cell.angle_gamma   90.00
#
_symmetry.space_group_name_H-M   'P 1'
#
loop_
_entity.id
_entity.type
_entity.pdbx_description
1 polymer ?
#
loop_
_entity_poly.entity_id
_entity_poly.type
_entity_poly.pdbx_seq_one_letter_code
_entity_poly.pdbx_strand_id
1 'polypeptide(L)'
;MLWFNKRANIMKMIKVLGSGCRNCEITANVIAQAAKEAGVEIELEKVTDIAEIMGYGVMSTPGVVVDGQVVHAGGVPGPDQVRAWVRG
;
A
#
# COMPACT_ATOMS: atom_id res chain seq x y z
N MET A 1 -1.09 0.67 29.73
CA MET A 1 -1.95 1.46 29.31
C MET A 1 -1.79 2.18 28.04
N LEU A 2 -0.86 2.97 27.89
CA LEU A 2 -0.83 3.77 26.70
C LEU A 2 -0.23 3.06 25.52
N TRP A 3 0.56 2.06 25.77
CA TRP A 3 1.21 1.39 24.71
C TRP A 3 0.29 0.55 23.87
N PHE A 4 -0.89 0.28 24.32
CA PHE A 4 -1.81 -0.43 23.45
C PHE A 4 -2.09 0.37 22.23
N ASN A 5 -2.24 1.65 22.42
CA ASN A 5 -2.51 2.53 21.30
C ASN A 5 -1.38 2.57 20.35
N LYS A 6 -0.17 2.48 20.86
CA LYS A 6 0.97 2.44 19.98
C LYS A 6 0.96 1.26 19.09
N ARG A 7 0.53 0.13 19.62
CA ARG A 7 0.48 -1.05 18.82
C ARG A 7 -0.46 -0.91 17.66
N ALA A 8 -1.61 -0.32 17.91
CA ALA A 8 -2.57 -0.07 16.86
C ALA A 8 -2.02 0.89 15.83
N ASN A 9 -1.21 1.84 16.26
CA ASN A 9 -0.64 2.82 15.36
C ASN A 9 0.46 2.27 14.50
N ILE A 10 1.04 1.15 14.89
CA ILE A 10 2.13 0.59 14.13
C ILE A 10 1.65 -0.10 12.87
N MET A 11 0.46 -0.67 12.91
CA MET A 11 -0.04 -1.38 11.77
C MET A 11 -0.55 -0.41 10.72
N LYS A 12 0.10 -0.39 9.58
CA LYS A 12 -0.29 0.46 8.48
C LYS A 12 -1.26 -0.25 7.57
N MET A 13 -2.23 0.49 7.07
CA MET A 13 -3.16 -0.03 6.10
C MET A 13 -2.72 0.43 4.72
N ILE A 14 -2.32 -0.51 3.87
CA ILE A 14 -1.84 -0.20 2.53
C ILE A 14 -2.76 -0.87 1.53
N LYS A 15 -3.24 -0.08 0.58
CA LYS A 15 -4.12 -0.60 -0.47
C LYS A 15 -3.43 -0.44 -1.82
N VAL A 16 -3.52 -1.49 -2.62
CA VAL A 16 -3.03 -1.46 -3.99
C VAL A 16 -4.25 -1.40 -4.90
N LEU A 17 -4.36 -0.31 -5.64
CA LEU A 17 -5.51 -0.05 -6.48
C LEU A 17 -5.22 -0.51 -7.89
N GLY A 18 -6.05 -1.40 -8.40
CA GLY A 18 -5.89 -1.87 -9.78
C GLY A 18 -6.70 -3.10 -10.01
N SER A 19 -7.15 -3.27 -11.25
CA SER A 19 -8.07 -4.35 -11.58
C SER A 19 -7.33 -5.55 -12.17
N GLY A 20 -6.47 -6.16 -11.35
CA GLY A 20 -5.90 -7.44 -11.71
C GLY A 20 -4.79 -7.43 -12.74
N CYS A 21 -4.13 -6.31 -12.95
CA CYS A 21 -3.04 -6.27 -13.89
C CYS A 21 -1.77 -6.83 -13.24
N ARG A 22 -0.84 -7.23 -14.10
CA ARG A 22 0.41 -7.82 -13.62
C ARG A 22 1.18 -6.84 -12.73
N ASN A 23 1.23 -5.59 -13.12
CA ASN A 23 1.95 -4.59 -12.33
C ASN A 23 1.32 -4.38 -10.96
N CYS A 24 0.01 -4.56 -10.88
CA CYS A 24 -0.68 -4.46 -9.59
C CYS A 24 -0.25 -5.58 -8.67
N GLU A 25 -0.11 -6.78 -9.20
CA GLU A 25 0.34 -7.92 -8.40
C GLU A 25 1.78 -7.76 -7.98
N ILE A 26 2.62 -7.30 -8.90
CA ILE A 26 4.03 -7.07 -8.58
C ILE A 26 4.15 -6.03 -7.49
N THR A 27 3.36 -4.95 -7.58
CA THR A 27 3.37 -3.91 -6.57
C THR A 27 3.00 -4.46 -5.21
N ALA A 28 1.95 -5.27 -5.15
CA ALA A 28 1.54 -5.87 -3.88
C ALA A 28 2.63 -6.75 -3.31
N ASN A 29 3.29 -7.53 -4.16
CA ASN A 29 4.37 -8.41 -3.71
C ASN A 29 5.57 -7.62 -3.20
N VAL A 30 5.92 -6.54 -3.89
CA VAL A 30 7.04 -5.70 -3.47
C VAL A 30 6.76 -5.08 -2.11
N ILE A 31 5.53 -4.62 -1.89
CA ILE A 31 5.17 -4.02 -0.62
C ILE A 31 5.20 -5.07 0.49
N ALA A 32 4.64 -6.23 0.24
CA ALA A 32 4.62 -7.30 1.24
C ALA A 32 6.04 -7.72 1.60
N GLN A 33 6.90 -7.83 0.61
CA GLN A 33 8.28 -8.24 0.84
C GLN A 33 9.04 -7.18 1.64
N ALA A 34 8.84 -5.91 1.32
CA ALA A 34 9.51 -4.83 2.03
C ALA A 34 9.07 -4.78 3.49
N ALA A 35 7.78 -4.99 3.75
CA ALA A 35 7.29 -5.01 5.11
C ALA A 35 7.89 -6.17 5.89
N LYS A 36 8.00 -7.32 5.26
CA LYS A 36 8.58 -8.49 5.90
C LYS A 36 10.04 -8.25 6.24
N GLU A 37 10.78 -7.67 5.31
CA GLU A 37 12.19 -7.39 5.54
C GLU A 37 12.42 -6.36 6.62
N ALA A 38 11.52 -5.39 6.71
CA ALA A 38 11.62 -4.36 7.73
C ALA A 38 11.09 -4.80 9.09
N GLY A 39 10.46 -5.96 9.15
CA GLY A 39 9.84 -6.43 10.38
C GLY A 39 8.64 -5.64 10.80
N VAL A 40 7.94 -5.04 9.83
CA VAL A 40 6.79 -4.19 10.10
C VAL A 40 5.53 -4.94 9.69
N GLU A 41 4.52 -4.88 10.56
CA GLU A 41 3.23 -5.47 10.22
C GLU A 41 2.39 -4.46 9.47
N ILE A 42 1.84 -4.88 8.35
CA ILE A 42 0.95 -4.04 7.57
C ILE A 42 -0.28 -4.85 7.20
N GLU A 43 -1.35 -4.12 6.92
CA GLU A 43 -2.54 -4.72 6.37
C GLU A 43 -2.57 -4.36 4.89
N LEU A 44 -2.43 -5.34 4.02
CA LEU A 44 -2.34 -5.11 2.59
C LEU A 44 -3.61 -5.60 1.92
N GLU A 45 -4.25 -4.69 1.21
CA GLU A 45 -5.50 -4.99 0.56
C GLU A 45 -5.40 -4.64 -0.91
N LYS A 46 -5.94 -5.51 -1.77
CA LYS A 46 -6.05 -5.21 -3.20
C LYS A 46 -7.45 -4.67 -3.47
N VAL A 47 -7.51 -3.50 -4.06
CA VAL A 47 -8.77 -2.86 -4.41
C VAL A 47 -8.94 -2.97 -5.91
N THR A 48 -9.94 -3.73 -6.34
CA THR A 48 -10.16 -3.96 -7.76
C THR A 48 -11.41 -3.28 -8.28
N ASP A 49 -12.20 -2.69 -7.40
CA ASP A 49 -13.43 -2.00 -7.79
C ASP A 49 -13.09 -0.67 -8.44
N ILE A 50 -13.46 -0.53 -9.71
CA ILE A 50 -13.12 0.67 -10.46
C ILE A 50 -13.71 1.92 -9.81
N ALA A 51 -14.91 1.84 -9.28
CA ALA A 51 -15.54 2.99 -8.64
C ALA A 51 -14.74 3.44 -7.42
N GLU A 52 -14.25 2.48 -6.65
CA GLU A 52 -13.42 2.80 -5.49
C GLU A 52 -12.11 3.43 -5.92
N ILE A 53 -11.49 2.88 -6.95
CA ILE A 53 -10.23 3.39 -7.46
C ILE A 53 -10.41 4.83 -7.91
N MET A 54 -11.48 5.10 -8.63
CA MET A 54 -11.74 6.46 -9.09
C MET A 54 -12.06 7.39 -7.94
N GLY A 55 -12.64 6.87 -6.87
CA GLY A 55 -12.92 7.66 -5.69
C GLY A 55 -11.67 8.20 -5.03
N TYR A 56 -10.53 7.52 -5.21
CA TYR A 56 -9.25 8.02 -4.71
C TYR A 56 -8.60 9.02 -5.66
N GLY A 57 -9.19 9.24 -6.82
CA GLY A 57 -8.63 10.17 -7.79
C GLY A 57 -7.46 9.60 -8.58
N VAL A 58 -7.29 8.29 -8.57
CA VAL A 58 -6.18 7.65 -9.28
C VAL A 58 -6.59 7.38 -10.71
N MET A 59 -5.83 7.90 -11.65
CA MET A 59 -6.11 7.72 -13.06
C MET A 59 -5.21 6.70 -13.72
N SER A 60 -4.13 6.32 -13.07
CA SER A 60 -3.21 5.30 -13.58
C SER A 60 -3.02 4.24 -12.53
N THR A 61 -3.01 2.99 -12.94
CA THR A 61 -2.81 1.87 -12.02
C THR A 61 -1.49 1.19 -12.32
N PRO A 62 -0.86 0.59 -11.32
CA PRO A 62 -1.34 0.45 -9.94
C PRO A 62 -1.20 1.76 -9.16
N GLY A 63 -2.15 1.98 -8.27
CA GLY A 63 -2.07 3.06 -7.31
C GLY A 63 -1.78 2.48 -5.94
N VAL A 64 -1.19 3.26 -5.06
CA VAL A 64 -0.90 2.82 -3.68
C VAL A 64 -1.45 3.84 -2.71
N VAL A 65 -2.21 3.36 -1.74
CA VAL A 65 -2.78 4.19 -0.69
C VAL A 65 -2.22 3.72 0.64
N VAL A 66 -1.67 4.63 1.41
CA VAL A 66 -1.15 4.33 2.74
C VAL A 66 -1.96 5.14 3.74
N ASP A 67 -2.65 4.45 4.64
CA ASP A 67 -3.46 5.06 5.70
C ASP A 67 -4.39 6.13 5.14
N GLY A 68 -5.03 5.81 4.02
CA GLY A 68 -6.02 6.68 3.42
C GLY A 68 -5.49 7.73 2.47
N GLN A 69 -4.19 7.81 2.31
CA GLN A 69 -3.58 8.80 1.42
C GLN A 69 -2.96 8.15 0.20
N VAL A 70 -3.25 8.68 -0.97
CA VAL A 70 -2.63 8.18 -2.20
C VAL A 70 -1.18 8.64 -2.24
N VAL A 71 -0.26 7.69 -2.29
CA VAL A 71 1.17 8.01 -2.30
C VAL A 71 1.83 7.66 -3.62
N HIS A 72 1.12 6.97 -4.50
CA HIS A 72 1.70 6.55 -5.78
C HIS A 72 0.58 6.23 -6.77
N ALA A 73 0.82 6.54 -8.03
CA ALA A 73 -0.10 6.19 -9.11
C ALA A 73 0.68 5.95 -10.39
N GLY A 74 0.44 4.79 -11.00
CA GLY A 74 1.06 4.44 -12.27
C GLY A 74 2.39 3.75 -12.13
N GLY A 75 2.50 2.57 -12.71
CA GLY A 75 3.74 1.80 -12.72
C GLY A 75 4.10 1.18 -11.39
N VAL A 76 5.07 0.29 -11.41
CA VAL A 76 5.55 -0.38 -10.20
C VAL A 76 6.45 0.60 -9.45
N PRO A 77 6.18 0.84 -8.16
CA PRO A 77 7.02 1.79 -7.40
C PRO A 77 8.41 1.24 -7.16
N GLY A 78 9.36 2.14 -6.97
CA GLY A 78 10.73 1.74 -6.68
C GLY A 78 10.87 1.19 -5.27
N PRO A 79 11.86 0.34 -5.04
CA PRO A 79 12.03 -0.26 -3.71
C PRO A 79 12.25 0.76 -2.60
N ASP A 80 12.94 1.86 -2.91
CA ASP A 80 13.18 2.89 -1.90
C ASP A 80 11.89 3.57 -1.47
N GLN A 81 11.00 3.81 -2.43
CA GLN A 81 9.70 4.39 -2.12
C GLN A 81 8.90 3.46 -1.22
N VAL A 82 8.88 2.18 -1.58
CA VAL A 82 8.11 1.19 -0.82
C VAL A 82 8.65 1.08 0.60
N ARG A 83 9.96 1.08 0.75
CA ARG A 83 10.55 1.00 2.08
C ARG A 83 10.16 2.19 2.94
N ALA A 84 10.11 3.37 2.33
CA ALA A 84 9.70 4.57 3.06
C ALA A 84 8.25 4.44 3.53
N TRP A 85 7.39 3.86 2.69
CA TRP A 85 5.98 3.71 3.07
C TRP A 85 5.81 2.74 4.23
N VAL A 86 6.51 1.62 4.21
CA VAL A 86 6.31 0.61 5.25
C VAL A 86 6.97 1.01 6.56
N ARG A 87 8.03 1.80 6.49
CA ARG A 87 8.67 2.26 7.71
C ARG A 87 7.98 3.43 8.33
N GLY A 88 7.48 4.26 7.51
CA GLY A 88 6.76 5.37 7.81
C GLY A 88 6.72 6.33 8.53
#